data_7f805cfe722d707a8bc299437db424cf
#
_entry.id   7f805cfe722d707a8bc299437db424cf
#
_cell.length_a   1.000
_cell.length_b   1.000
_cell.length_c   1.000
_cell.angle_alpha   90.00
_cell.angle_beta   90.00
_cell.angle_gamma   90.00
#
_symmetry.space_group_name_H-M   'P 1'
#
loop_
_entity.id
_entity.type
_entity.pdbx_description
1 polymer ?
#
loop_
_entity_poly.entity_id
_entity_poly.type
_entity_poly.pdbx_seq_one_letter_code
_entity_poly.pdbx_strand_id
1 'polypeptide(L)'
;MKIFESVNRLEIHQGLQEFHTVPEALLLDVRTPEEFREGHIPGSRNLPLQELETAPSVIEHENVPLYLYCRSGNRSAQAAAILRSMGYTNVKDLGGILAYRGEWES
;
A
#
# COMPACT_ATOMS: atom_id res chain seq x y z
N MET A 1 6.53 21.01 -10.25
CA MET A 1 7.35 19.85 -10.58
C MET A 1 7.20 18.79 -9.50
N LYS A 2 6.91 17.60 -9.87
CA LYS A 2 6.55 16.55 -8.92
C LYS A 2 7.58 15.43 -8.89
N ILE A 3 8.83 15.79 -8.96
CA ILE A 3 9.91 14.81 -9.03
C ILE A 3 9.93 13.92 -7.81
N PHE A 4 9.67 14.47 -6.62
CA PHE A 4 9.69 13.66 -5.40
C PHE A 4 8.63 12.57 -5.43
N GLU A 5 7.45 12.92 -5.91
CA GLU A 5 6.37 11.95 -5.98
C GLU A 5 6.70 10.84 -6.95
N SER A 6 7.31 11.21 -8.07
CA SER A 6 7.71 10.21 -9.06
C SER A 6 8.76 9.25 -8.52
N VAL A 7 9.70 9.75 -7.74
CA VAL A 7 10.77 8.94 -7.19
C VAL A 7 10.23 7.91 -6.19
N ASN A 8 9.20 8.28 -5.42
CA ASN A 8 8.72 7.47 -4.32
C ASN A 8 7.50 6.61 -4.67
N ARG A 9 7.02 6.70 -5.91
CA ARG A 9 5.82 5.97 -6.31
C ARG A 9 6.14 5.04 -7.47
N LEU A 10 5.67 3.80 -7.36
CA LEU A 10 5.74 2.85 -8.45
C LEU A 10 4.42 2.85 -9.20
N GLU A 11 4.47 2.60 -10.51
CA GLU A 11 3.25 2.33 -11.26
C GLU A 11 2.64 1.05 -10.70
N ILE A 12 1.30 1.03 -10.54
CA ILE A 12 0.65 -0.02 -9.76
C ILE A 12 0.90 -1.43 -10.29
N HIS A 13 0.89 -1.62 -11.60
CA HIS A 13 1.11 -2.97 -12.15
C HIS A 13 2.56 -3.43 -11.96
N GLN A 14 3.50 -2.51 -12.12
CA GLN A 14 4.90 -2.78 -11.85
C GLN A 14 5.11 -3.13 -10.38
N GLY A 15 4.47 -2.36 -9.50
CA GLY A 15 4.56 -2.62 -8.07
C GLY A 15 3.97 -3.96 -7.67
N LEU A 16 2.86 -4.35 -8.30
CA LEU A 16 2.25 -5.64 -8.00
C LEU A 16 3.11 -6.79 -8.50
N GLN A 17 3.75 -6.64 -9.68
CA GLN A 17 4.70 -7.63 -10.12
C GLN A 17 5.82 -7.82 -9.11
N GLU A 18 6.34 -6.71 -8.62
CA GLU A 18 7.41 -6.75 -7.63
C GLU A 18 6.92 -7.42 -6.35
N PHE A 19 5.74 -7.04 -5.87
CA PHE A 19 5.16 -7.63 -4.67
C PHE A 19 5.09 -9.15 -4.76
N HIS A 20 4.70 -9.67 -5.93
CA HIS A 20 4.55 -11.12 -6.08
C HIS A 20 5.87 -11.86 -6.07
N THR A 21 6.98 -11.19 -6.29
CA THR A 21 8.29 -11.84 -6.35
C THR A 21 9.16 -11.57 -5.12
N VAL A 22 8.77 -10.66 -4.25
CA VAL A 22 9.56 -10.29 -3.07
C VAL A 22 9.08 -11.10 -1.88
N PRO A 23 9.95 -11.94 -1.28
CA PRO A 23 9.54 -12.75 -0.13
C PRO A 23 9.08 -11.88 1.03
N GLU A 24 8.05 -12.34 1.74
CA GLU A 24 7.52 -11.72 2.94
C GLU A 24 6.89 -10.34 2.73
N ALA A 25 6.76 -9.89 1.49
CA ALA A 25 6.14 -8.60 1.20
C ALA A 25 4.66 -8.59 1.58
N LEU A 26 4.18 -7.44 2.02
CA LEU A 26 2.76 -7.22 2.32
C LEU A 26 2.20 -6.19 1.36
N LEU A 27 0.99 -6.44 0.89
CA LEU A 27 0.24 -5.49 0.08
C LEU A 27 -0.88 -4.93 0.96
N LEU A 28 -0.84 -3.63 1.22
CA LEU A 28 -1.75 -3.00 2.17
C LEU A 28 -2.69 -2.03 1.47
N ASP A 29 -3.98 -2.29 1.62
CA ASP A 29 -5.05 -1.41 1.17
C ASP A 29 -5.34 -0.45 2.32
N VAL A 30 -5.03 0.83 2.14
CA VAL A 30 -5.20 1.80 3.22
C VAL A 30 -6.52 2.58 3.10
N ARG A 31 -7.45 2.05 2.29
CA ARG A 31 -8.80 2.59 2.21
C ARG A 31 -9.62 2.16 3.42
N THR A 32 -10.86 2.62 3.48
CA THR A 32 -11.75 2.22 4.57
C THR A 32 -12.12 0.74 4.47
N PRO A 33 -12.55 0.14 5.59
CA PRO A 33 -13.03 -1.24 5.54
C PRO A 33 -14.19 -1.45 4.58
N GLU A 34 -15.08 -0.46 4.45
CA GLU A 34 -16.20 -0.55 3.53
C GLU A 34 -15.71 -0.63 2.08
N GLU A 35 -14.77 0.22 1.72
CA GLU A 35 -14.20 0.18 0.37
C GLU A 35 -13.54 -1.16 0.10
N PHE A 36 -12.80 -1.67 1.08
CA PHE A 36 -12.09 -2.94 0.94
C PHE A 36 -13.09 -4.08 0.69
N ARG A 37 -14.19 -4.09 1.43
CA ARG A 37 -15.21 -5.14 1.29
C ARG A 37 -15.90 -5.09 -0.06
N GLU A 38 -16.04 -3.90 -0.65
CA GLU A 38 -16.66 -3.75 -1.96
C GLU A 38 -15.79 -4.30 -3.09
N GLY A 39 -14.48 -4.35 -2.87
CA GLY A 39 -13.57 -4.89 -3.84
C GLY A 39 -12.15 -4.42 -3.58
N HIS A 40 -11.19 -5.32 -3.72
CA HIS A 40 -9.79 -5.01 -3.45
C HIS A 40 -8.90 -5.88 -4.34
N ILE A 41 -7.61 -5.55 -4.37
CA ILE A 41 -6.65 -6.32 -5.15
C ILE A 41 -6.38 -7.64 -4.42
N PRO A 42 -6.41 -8.77 -5.13
CA PRO A 42 -6.14 -10.07 -4.51
C PRO A 42 -4.80 -10.08 -3.78
N GLY A 43 -4.80 -10.65 -2.60
CA GLY A 43 -3.60 -10.73 -1.77
C GLY A 43 -3.39 -9.55 -0.87
N SER A 44 -4.23 -8.51 -0.96
CA SER A 44 -4.06 -7.34 -0.10
C SER A 44 -4.74 -7.55 1.25
N ARG A 45 -4.22 -6.83 2.24
CA ARG A 45 -4.81 -6.73 3.57
C ARG A 45 -5.25 -5.30 3.80
N ASN A 46 -6.34 -5.12 4.50
CA ASN A 46 -6.85 -3.79 4.79
C ASN A 46 -6.21 -3.26 6.08
N LEU A 47 -5.48 -2.15 5.93
CA LEU A 47 -4.96 -1.41 7.09
C LEU A 47 -5.31 0.05 6.84
N PRO A 48 -6.52 0.49 7.27
CA PRO A 48 -6.99 1.82 6.95
C PRO A 48 -6.07 2.93 7.45
N LEU A 49 -6.01 4.02 6.70
CA LEU A 49 -5.18 5.16 7.07
C LEU A 49 -5.42 5.61 8.51
N GLN A 50 -6.69 5.58 8.96
CA GLN A 50 -7.05 6.01 10.30
C GLN A 50 -6.57 5.07 11.40
N GLU A 51 -6.09 3.88 11.03
CA GLU A 51 -5.70 2.87 12.00
C GLU A 51 -4.23 2.49 11.89
N LEU A 52 -3.42 3.36 11.29
CA LEU A 52 -2.01 3.04 11.07
C LEU A 52 -1.22 2.84 12.37
N GLU A 53 -1.72 3.39 13.49
CA GLU A 53 -1.05 3.15 14.77
C GLU A 53 -1.07 1.66 15.14
N THR A 54 -1.96 0.87 14.54
CA THR A 54 -2.00 -0.57 14.80
C THR A 54 -1.03 -1.35 13.91
N ALA A 55 -0.27 -0.69 13.04
CA ALA A 55 0.64 -1.37 12.13
C ALA A 55 1.56 -2.38 12.82
N PRO A 56 2.11 -2.08 14.01
CA PRO A 56 3.00 -3.07 14.65
C PRO A 56 2.35 -4.41 14.96
N SER A 57 1.02 -4.46 15.06
CA SER A 57 0.34 -5.74 15.28
C SER A 57 0.10 -6.52 13.99
N VAL A 58 0.31 -5.88 12.84
CA VAL A 58 0.09 -6.49 11.53
C VAL A 58 1.43 -6.78 10.83
N ILE A 59 2.40 -5.90 11.02
CA ILE A 59 3.68 -5.96 10.35
C ILE A 59 4.74 -6.39 11.35
N GLU A 60 5.37 -7.50 11.06
CA GLU A 60 6.20 -8.21 12.02
C GLU A 60 7.44 -7.44 12.44
N HIS A 61 8.11 -6.78 11.51
CA HIS A 61 9.28 -5.97 11.84
C HIS A 61 9.46 -4.85 10.82
N GLU A 62 10.38 -3.94 11.13
CA GLU A 62 10.46 -2.67 10.41
C GLU A 62 10.98 -2.77 8.99
N ASN A 63 11.63 -3.88 8.63
CA ASN A 63 12.18 -4.01 7.29
C ASN A 63 11.33 -4.88 6.37
N VAL A 64 10.13 -5.27 6.77
CA VAL A 64 9.22 -6.01 5.89
C VAL A 64 8.89 -5.13 4.68
N PRO A 65 9.02 -5.66 3.45
CA PRO A 65 8.65 -4.86 2.28
C PRO A 65 7.15 -4.58 2.24
N LEU A 66 6.78 -3.32 2.17
CA LEU A 66 5.38 -2.88 2.21
C LEU A 66 5.02 -2.20 0.91
N TYR A 67 3.91 -2.63 0.32
CA TYR A 67 3.35 -2.05 -0.90
C TYR A 67 1.97 -1.53 -0.55
N LEU A 68 1.75 -0.24 -0.76
CA LEU A 68 0.51 0.42 -0.33
C LEU A 68 -0.28 0.92 -1.51
N TYR A 69 -1.61 0.85 -1.42
CA TYR A 69 -2.47 1.53 -2.39
C TYR A 69 -3.72 2.05 -1.71
N CYS A 70 -4.37 3.01 -2.35
CA CYS A 70 -5.68 3.48 -1.93
C CYS A 70 -6.56 3.63 -3.17
N ARG A 71 -7.53 4.55 -3.14
CA ARG A 71 -8.40 4.71 -4.29
C ARG A 71 -7.73 5.51 -5.41
N SER A 72 -7.24 6.70 -5.10
CA SER A 72 -6.68 7.61 -6.10
C SER A 72 -5.24 8.02 -5.85
N GLY A 73 -4.65 7.59 -4.72
CA GLY A 73 -3.24 7.85 -4.42
C GLY A 73 -2.98 8.82 -3.27
N ASN A 74 -3.99 9.59 -2.83
CA ASN A 74 -3.76 10.58 -1.77
C ASN A 74 -3.54 9.93 -0.42
N ARG A 75 -4.40 8.99 -0.06
CA ARG A 75 -4.28 8.32 1.25
C ARG A 75 -3.06 7.44 1.32
N SER A 76 -2.70 6.78 0.22
CA SER A 76 -1.52 5.92 0.22
C SER A 76 -0.24 6.73 0.35
N ALA A 77 -0.20 7.95 -0.22
CA ALA A 77 0.95 8.82 -0.04
C ALA A 77 1.09 9.23 1.42
N GLN A 78 -0.03 9.58 2.07
CA GLN A 78 -0.01 9.93 3.49
C GLN A 78 0.40 8.73 4.34
N ALA A 79 -0.17 7.56 4.03
CA ALA A 79 0.15 6.34 4.77
C ALA A 79 1.63 5.99 4.66
N ALA A 80 2.20 6.13 3.47
CA ALA A 80 3.62 5.85 3.27
C ALA A 80 4.47 6.76 4.14
N ALA A 81 4.14 8.05 4.19
CA ALA A 81 4.89 8.99 5.01
C ALA A 81 4.78 8.64 6.49
N ILE A 82 3.58 8.28 6.94
CA ILE A 82 3.37 7.93 8.34
C ILE A 82 4.14 6.65 8.70
N LEU A 83 4.06 5.63 7.87
CA LEU A 83 4.76 4.38 8.15
C LEU A 83 6.26 4.58 8.18
N ARG A 84 6.80 5.39 7.28
CA ARG A 84 8.23 5.69 7.32
C ARG A 84 8.60 6.41 8.61
N SER A 85 7.76 7.33 9.06
CA SER A 85 8.03 8.04 10.32
C SER A 85 7.93 7.12 11.53
N MET A 86 7.21 6.00 11.40
CA MET A 86 7.12 5.00 12.47
C MET A 86 8.32 4.05 12.47
N GLY A 87 9.21 4.16 11.49
CA GLY A 87 10.40 3.33 11.45
C GLY A 87 10.42 2.24 10.38
N TYR A 88 9.34 2.11 9.59
CA TYR A 88 9.33 1.13 8.52
C TYR A 88 10.23 1.60 7.39
N THR A 89 11.17 0.76 6.98
CA THR A 89 12.27 1.17 6.11
C THR A 89 12.07 0.81 4.64
N ASN A 90 11.04 0.02 4.33
CA ASN A 90 10.88 -0.51 2.98
C ASN A 90 9.43 -0.31 2.53
N VAL A 91 9.06 0.95 2.26
CA VAL A 91 7.68 1.34 1.99
C VAL A 91 7.58 1.86 0.57
N LYS A 92 6.70 1.26 -0.23
CA LYS A 92 6.47 1.67 -1.62
C LYS A 92 5.00 2.00 -1.83
N ASP A 93 4.77 3.17 -2.41
CA ASP A 93 3.43 3.68 -2.68
C ASP A 93 3.06 3.35 -4.12
N LEU A 94 2.02 2.55 -4.32
CA LEU A 94 1.57 2.15 -5.64
C LEU A 94 0.47 3.05 -6.20
N GLY A 95 0.02 4.04 -5.43
CA GLY A 95 -1.00 4.96 -5.91
C GLY A 95 -2.40 4.42 -5.75
N GLY A 96 -3.20 4.56 -6.80
CA GLY A 96 -4.63 4.31 -6.70
C GLY A 96 -5.11 3.11 -7.47
N ILE A 97 -6.08 2.39 -6.87
CA ILE A 97 -6.69 1.23 -7.51
C ILE A 97 -7.47 1.64 -8.78
N LEU A 98 -7.77 2.94 -8.92
CA LEU A 98 -8.43 3.42 -10.14
C LEU A 98 -7.61 3.16 -11.40
N ALA A 99 -6.29 3.04 -11.27
CA ALA A 99 -5.42 2.72 -12.40
C ALA A 99 -5.24 1.22 -12.59
N TYR A 100 -5.77 0.42 -11.69
CA TYR A 100 -5.56 -1.02 -11.70
C TYR A 100 -6.52 -1.71 -12.68
N ARG A 101 -5.99 -2.60 -13.50
CA ARG A 101 -6.76 -3.28 -14.56
C ARG A 101 -6.88 -4.77 -14.34
N GLY A 102 -6.42 -5.28 -13.22
CA GLY A 102 -6.49 -6.70 -12.94
C GLY A 102 -7.82 -7.09 -12.30
N GLU A 103 -7.84 -8.29 -11.77
CA GLU A 103 -9.02 -8.82 -11.11
C GLU A 103 -9.18 -8.23 -9.72
N TRP A 104 -10.42 -8.14 -9.28
CA TRP A 104 -10.74 -7.67 -7.94
C TRP A 104 -11.32 -8.83 -7.14
N GLU A 105 -11.08 -8.81 -5.85
CA GLU A 105 -11.71 -9.71 -4.88
C GLU A 105 -12.65 -8.93 -3.98
N SER A 106 -13.61 -9.63 -3.41
CA SER A 106 -14.50 -8.99 -2.42
C SER A 106 -14.96 -10.02 -1.38
#